data_db24d295f2411a167624b9b7d6ce31fb
#
_entry.id   db24d295f2411a167624b9b7d6ce31fb
#
_cell.length_a   1.000
_cell.length_b   1.000
_cell.length_c   1.000
_cell.angle_alpha   90.00
_cell.angle_beta   90.00
_cell.angle_gamma   90.00
#
_symmetry.space_group_name_H-M   'P 1'
#
loop_
_entity.id
_entity.type
_entity.pdbx_description
1 polymer ?
#
loop_
_entity_poly.entity_id
_entity_poly.type
_entity_poly.pdbx_seq_one_letter_code
_entity_poly.pdbx_strand_id
1 'polypeptide(L)'
;MYEIYLGIKRKWSISRISREIEVSATTVLREIRRNSNANGYNPLEINLKNVVSKNVTVKNCKLANFSNNAISVFGMAEGGVLNIEKNIFDLSKESDAVRISNKTNTKFTINVKDCSYANPTDAAGKWVSFFIFEDHTSKTAEEANAAMQFKNLTINVDNVTFDGAKVTELNLFSGARNQFACMCYDELPSLIVTDATHFPTFNFK
;
A
#
# COMPACT_ATOMS: atom_id res chain seq x y z
N MET A 1 14.01 -0.08 12.58
CA MET A 1 13.93 0.26 11.13
C MET A 1 14.50 1.64 10.79
N TYR A 2 14.02 2.70 11.37
CA TYR A 2 14.51 4.07 11.11
C TYR A 2 16.02 4.24 11.33
N GLU A 3 16.58 3.63 12.35
CA GLU A 3 18.02 3.66 12.66
C GLU A 3 18.87 3.00 11.57
N ILE A 4 18.39 1.92 10.96
CA ILE A 4 19.06 1.29 9.82
C ILE A 4 19.09 2.25 8.63
N TYR A 5 17.99 2.92 8.35
CA TYR A 5 17.90 3.92 7.30
C TYR A 5 18.89 5.08 7.54
N LEU A 6 18.93 5.61 8.76
CA LEU A 6 19.89 6.67 9.11
C LEU A 6 21.34 6.20 8.92
N GLY A 7 21.65 5.00 9.32
CA GLY A 7 22.97 4.42 9.11
C GLY A 7 23.34 4.32 7.64
N ILE A 8 22.42 3.85 6.79
CA ILE A 8 22.62 3.78 5.33
C ILE A 8 22.81 5.18 4.73
N LYS A 9 21.97 6.15 5.09
CA LYS A 9 22.12 7.55 4.64
C LYS A 9 23.44 8.17 5.05
N ARG A 10 23.98 7.79 6.23
CA ARG A 10 25.29 8.20 6.73
C ARG A 10 26.45 7.37 6.15
N LYS A 11 26.17 6.46 5.22
CA LYS A 11 27.14 5.56 4.60
C LYS A 11 27.91 4.66 5.63
N TRP A 12 27.26 4.30 6.72
CA TRP A 12 27.83 3.38 7.70
C TRP A 12 27.89 1.96 7.15
N SER A 13 28.89 1.20 7.58
CA SER A 13 28.95 -0.25 7.29
C SER A 13 27.85 -1.00 8.04
N ILE A 14 27.45 -2.15 7.51
CA ILE A 14 26.47 -3.03 8.16
C ILE A 14 26.87 -3.37 9.58
N SER A 15 28.17 -3.64 9.82
CA SER A 15 28.72 -3.94 11.15
C SER A 15 28.64 -2.74 12.10
N ARG A 16 28.72 -1.51 11.59
CA ARG A 16 28.52 -0.31 12.40
C ARG A 16 27.06 -0.14 12.76
N ILE A 17 26.17 -0.26 11.77
CA ILE A 17 24.73 -0.16 12.01
C ILE A 17 24.29 -1.21 13.04
N SER A 18 24.73 -2.46 12.89
CA SER A 18 24.37 -3.54 13.81
C SER A 18 24.80 -3.29 15.25
N ARG A 19 25.95 -2.69 15.46
CA ARG A 19 26.43 -2.31 16.80
C ARG A 19 25.61 -1.17 17.41
N GLU A 20 25.30 -0.15 16.63
CA GLU A 20 24.54 1.02 17.10
C GLU A 20 23.11 0.67 17.53
N ILE A 21 22.50 -0.33 16.90
CA ILE A 21 21.12 -0.75 17.21
C ILE A 21 21.04 -2.07 17.97
N GLU A 22 22.18 -2.59 18.43
CA GLU A 22 22.30 -3.80 19.26
C GLU A 22 21.65 -5.06 18.67
N VAL A 23 21.75 -5.24 17.35
CA VAL A 23 21.26 -6.44 16.64
C VAL A 23 22.37 -7.06 15.80
N SER A 24 22.20 -8.31 15.40
CA SER A 24 23.20 -8.98 14.54
C SER A 24 23.27 -8.33 13.15
N ALA A 25 24.45 -8.38 12.52
CA ALA A 25 24.65 -7.93 11.14
C ALA A 25 23.73 -8.68 10.16
N THR A 26 23.43 -9.96 10.43
CA THR A 26 22.49 -10.78 9.65
C THR A 26 21.07 -10.23 9.74
N THR A 27 20.66 -9.74 10.91
CA THR A 27 19.35 -9.08 11.10
C THR A 27 19.27 -7.80 10.29
N VAL A 28 20.31 -6.96 10.32
CA VAL A 28 20.38 -5.73 9.52
C VAL A 28 20.29 -6.05 8.01
N LEU A 29 21.06 -7.03 7.52
CA LEU A 29 21.04 -7.44 6.12
C LEU A 29 19.67 -7.98 5.69
N ARG A 30 19.01 -8.79 6.55
CA ARG A 30 17.68 -9.32 6.28
C ARG A 30 16.66 -8.19 6.16
N GLU A 31 16.74 -7.22 7.03
CA GLU A 31 15.87 -6.04 7.03
C GLU A 31 16.08 -5.18 5.77
N ILE A 32 17.33 -4.92 5.41
CA ILE A 32 17.66 -4.20 4.18
C ILE A 32 17.11 -4.94 2.95
N ARG A 33 17.33 -6.25 2.84
CA ARG A 33 16.85 -7.05 1.70
C ARG A 33 15.32 -7.07 1.61
N ARG A 34 14.63 -7.10 2.76
CA ARG A 34 13.16 -7.10 2.81
C ARG A 34 12.58 -5.79 2.31
N ASN A 35 13.21 -4.67 2.63
CA ASN A 35 12.71 -3.32 2.37
C ASN A 35 13.49 -2.57 1.29
N SER A 36 14.23 -3.27 0.42
CA SER A 36 14.91 -2.68 -0.73
C SER A 36 14.17 -3.03 -2.02
N ASN A 37 14.05 -2.05 -2.89
CA ASN A 37 13.56 -2.17 -4.26
C ASN A 37 14.61 -1.62 -5.26
N ALA A 38 14.24 -1.45 -6.52
CA ALA A 38 15.13 -0.87 -7.54
C ALA A 38 15.64 0.54 -7.20
N ASN A 39 14.92 1.27 -6.34
CA ASN A 39 15.26 2.62 -5.89
C ASN A 39 16.06 2.64 -4.57
N GLY A 40 16.41 1.47 -4.02
CA GLY A 40 17.19 1.31 -2.79
C GLY A 40 16.35 0.93 -1.58
N TYR A 41 16.95 1.09 -0.39
CA TYR A 41 16.30 0.78 0.89
C TYR A 41 15.30 1.86 1.29
N ASN A 42 14.03 1.49 1.41
CA ASN A 42 12.96 2.36 1.87
C ASN A 42 12.25 1.74 3.11
N PRO A 43 12.63 2.13 4.32
CA PRO A 43 12.04 1.59 5.55
C PRO A 43 10.66 2.15 5.87
N LEU A 44 10.21 3.14 5.09
CA LEU A 44 8.91 3.80 5.28
C LEU A 44 7.79 3.09 4.52
N GLU A 45 8.16 2.10 3.69
CA GLU A 45 7.22 1.26 2.95
C GLU A 45 7.10 -0.12 3.60
N ILE A 46 5.88 -0.50 3.94
CA ILE A 46 5.58 -1.83 4.50
C ILE A 46 5.23 -2.77 3.34
N ASN A 47 6.11 -3.71 3.04
CA ASN A 47 5.93 -4.68 1.97
C ASN A 47 5.42 -6.04 2.50
N LEU A 48 4.21 -6.42 2.14
CA LEU A 48 3.59 -7.70 2.44
C LEU A 48 3.64 -8.59 1.19
N LYS A 49 4.70 -9.41 1.09
CA LYS A 49 4.89 -10.34 -0.03
C LYS A 49 4.77 -11.78 0.45
N ASN A 50 3.94 -12.59 -0.24
CA ASN A 50 3.77 -14.01 0.06
C ASN A 50 3.52 -14.27 1.55
N VAL A 51 2.61 -13.51 2.14
CA VAL A 51 2.30 -13.59 3.56
C VAL A 51 1.59 -14.89 3.84
N VAL A 52 2.21 -15.78 4.61
CA VAL A 52 1.63 -17.05 5.05
C VAL A 52 0.83 -16.91 6.35
N SER A 53 1.00 -15.81 7.07
CA SER A 53 0.20 -15.51 8.26
C SER A 53 -1.23 -15.18 7.88
N LYS A 54 -2.18 -15.74 8.62
CA LYS A 54 -3.60 -15.44 8.42
C LYS A 54 -4.04 -14.12 9.06
N ASN A 55 -3.22 -13.54 9.94
CA ASN A 55 -3.52 -12.27 10.59
C ASN A 55 -2.29 -11.38 10.58
N VAL A 56 -2.42 -10.22 9.96
CA VAL A 56 -1.40 -9.16 9.94
C VAL A 56 -2.04 -7.88 10.44
N THR A 57 -1.34 -7.13 11.28
CA THR A 57 -1.81 -5.84 11.78
C THR A 57 -0.76 -4.76 11.62
N VAL A 58 -1.15 -3.65 11.00
CA VAL A 58 -0.41 -2.39 10.94
C VAL A 58 -1.18 -1.37 11.76
N LYS A 59 -0.62 -0.92 12.89
CA LYS A 59 -1.37 -0.13 13.87
C LYS A 59 -0.56 0.96 14.53
N ASN A 60 -1.23 2.09 14.83
CA ASN A 60 -0.66 3.22 15.57
C ASN A 60 0.60 3.82 14.92
N CYS A 61 0.64 3.85 13.59
CA CYS A 61 1.76 4.39 12.82
C CYS A 61 1.42 5.75 12.24
N LYS A 62 2.40 6.65 12.22
CA LYS A 62 2.41 7.79 11.30
C LYS A 62 3.30 7.41 10.12
N LEU A 63 2.70 7.24 8.94
CA LEU A 63 3.37 6.89 7.69
C LEU A 63 3.44 8.15 6.84
N ALA A 64 4.64 8.70 6.68
CA ALA A 64 4.88 9.96 6.00
C ALA A 64 6.12 9.88 5.10
N ASN A 65 6.19 10.74 4.10
CA ASN A 65 7.36 10.88 3.21
C ASN A 65 7.75 9.59 2.46
N PHE A 66 6.81 8.72 2.19
CA PHE A 66 7.05 7.57 1.33
C PHE A 66 7.00 8.01 -0.15
N SER A 67 7.82 7.40 -0.98
CA SER A 67 8.02 7.82 -2.37
C SER A 67 7.07 7.13 -3.36
N ASN A 68 6.34 6.12 -2.93
CA ASN A 68 5.45 5.35 -3.78
C ASN A 68 4.19 4.95 -3.00
N ASN A 69 4.28 3.94 -2.13
CA ASN A 69 3.14 3.52 -1.31
C ASN A 69 3.59 3.36 0.14
N ALA A 70 2.68 3.58 1.10
CA ALA A 70 2.99 3.35 2.51
C ALA A 70 2.94 1.85 2.85
N ILE A 71 1.95 1.14 2.33
CA ILE A 71 1.77 -0.30 2.50
C ILE A 71 1.58 -0.92 1.11
N SER A 72 2.40 -1.90 0.77
CA SER A 72 2.26 -2.67 -0.47
C SER A 72 1.92 -4.12 -0.17
N VAL A 73 0.80 -4.60 -0.71
CA VAL A 73 0.29 -5.95 -0.52
C VAL A 73 0.41 -6.72 -1.83
N PHE A 74 1.34 -7.67 -1.90
CA PHE A 74 1.60 -8.50 -3.09
C PHE A 74 1.11 -9.94 -2.93
N GLY A 75 0.25 -10.21 -1.99
CA GLY A 75 -0.38 -11.49 -1.71
C GLY A 75 -0.50 -11.78 -0.22
N MET A 76 -1.61 -12.36 0.13
CA MET A 76 -1.95 -12.82 1.48
C MET A 76 -2.32 -14.30 1.42
N ALA A 77 -2.26 -14.99 2.57
CA ALA A 77 -2.78 -16.34 2.69
C ALA A 77 -4.28 -16.38 2.41
N GLU A 78 -4.77 -17.48 1.84
CA GLU A 78 -6.19 -17.71 1.64
C GLU A 78 -6.96 -17.61 2.96
N GLY A 79 -8.02 -16.80 2.97
CA GLY A 79 -8.78 -16.48 4.18
C GLY A 79 -8.03 -15.59 5.17
N GLY A 80 -6.94 -14.95 4.73
CA GLY A 80 -6.16 -14.04 5.57
C GLY A 80 -6.89 -12.74 5.88
N VAL A 81 -6.44 -12.05 6.92
CA VAL A 81 -6.95 -10.75 7.36
C VAL A 81 -5.78 -9.78 7.56
N LEU A 82 -5.85 -8.63 6.91
CA LEU A 82 -4.98 -7.49 7.14
C LEU A 82 -5.75 -6.41 7.89
N ASN A 83 -5.31 -6.06 9.10
CA ASN A 83 -5.88 -4.96 9.86
C ASN A 83 -4.98 -3.73 9.74
N ILE A 84 -5.54 -2.62 9.32
CA ILE A 84 -4.90 -1.31 9.20
C ILE A 84 -5.65 -0.37 10.16
N GLU A 85 -5.10 -0.16 11.36
CA GLU A 85 -5.84 0.47 12.44
C GLU A 85 -5.09 1.68 13.01
N LYS A 86 -5.81 2.78 13.24
CA LYS A 86 -5.29 3.98 13.93
C LYS A 86 -3.99 4.50 13.30
N ASN A 87 -3.91 4.48 11.97
CA ASN A 87 -2.76 4.99 11.25
C ASN A 87 -3.06 6.36 10.65
N ILE A 88 -2.04 7.19 10.59
CA ILE A 88 -2.06 8.48 9.91
C ILE A 88 -1.17 8.34 8.66
N PHE A 89 -1.76 8.51 7.48
CA PHE A 89 -1.05 8.58 6.22
C PHE A 89 -0.91 10.04 5.83
N ASP A 90 0.31 10.56 5.96
CA ASP A 90 0.64 11.96 5.71
C ASP A 90 1.48 12.03 4.44
N LEU A 91 0.84 12.42 3.35
CA LEU A 91 1.46 12.42 2.03
C LEU A 91 2.00 13.79 1.68
N SER A 92 3.31 13.90 1.63
CA SER A 92 4.01 15.08 1.11
C SER A 92 4.33 15.01 -0.38
N LYS A 93 4.07 13.86 -1.02
CA LYS A 93 4.35 13.59 -2.44
C LYS A 93 3.23 12.81 -3.08
N GLU A 94 3.26 12.70 -4.41
CA GLU A 94 2.41 11.79 -5.17
C GLU A 94 2.65 10.34 -4.73
N SER A 95 1.69 9.77 -4.02
CA SER A 95 1.79 8.41 -3.49
C SER A 95 0.46 7.92 -2.93
N ASP A 96 0.30 6.61 -2.85
CA ASP A 96 -0.91 5.96 -2.35
C ASP A 96 -0.69 5.40 -0.95
N ALA A 97 -1.74 5.34 -0.13
CA ALA A 97 -1.60 4.77 1.20
C ALA A 97 -1.42 3.25 1.12
N VAL A 98 -2.28 2.55 0.41
CA VAL A 98 -2.28 1.09 0.33
C VAL A 98 -2.35 0.64 -1.13
N ARG A 99 -1.31 -0.01 -1.58
CA ARG A 99 -1.25 -0.64 -2.89
C ARG A 99 -1.55 -2.12 -2.78
N ILE A 100 -2.39 -2.63 -3.66
CA ILE A 100 -2.78 -4.03 -3.67
C ILE A 100 -2.53 -4.62 -5.07
N SER A 101 -1.76 -5.70 -5.11
CA SER A 101 -1.58 -6.53 -6.29
C SER A 101 -1.91 -7.98 -5.90
N ASN A 102 -2.99 -8.54 -6.45
CA ASN A 102 -3.48 -9.88 -6.10
C ASN A 102 -3.43 -10.82 -7.30
N LYS A 103 -2.23 -11.07 -7.81
CA LYS A 103 -2.01 -11.94 -8.99
C LYS A 103 -2.52 -13.37 -8.81
N THR A 104 -2.60 -13.85 -7.58
CA THR A 104 -3.07 -15.21 -7.28
C THR A 104 -4.58 -15.29 -7.10
N ASN A 105 -5.27 -14.16 -7.22
CA ASN A 105 -6.71 -14.05 -6.99
C ASN A 105 -7.17 -14.68 -5.66
N THR A 106 -6.33 -14.57 -4.65
CA THR A 106 -6.53 -15.14 -3.32
C THR A 106 -7.65 -14.39 -2.59
N LYS A 107 -8.50 -15.12 -1.89
CA LYS A 107 -9.54 -14.52 -1.05
C LYS A 107 -8.96 -14.07 0.28
N PHE A 108 -9.05 -12.77 0.60
CA PHE A 108 -8.68 -12.23 1.91
C PHE A 108 -9.47 -10.97 2.25
N THR A 109 -9.37 -10.54 3.50
CA THR A 109 -10.08 -9.37 4.02
C THR A 109 -9.09 -8.30 4.45
N ILE A 110 -9.40 -7.05 4.16
CA ILE A 110 -8.70 -5.89 4.70
C ILE A 110 -9.68 -5.10 5.56
N ASN A 111 -9.34 -4.90 6.83
CA ASN A 111 -10.07 -4.03 7.73
C ASN A 111 -9.30 -2.73 7.89
N VAL A 112 -9.92 -1.60 7.55
CA VAL A 112 -9.36 -0.25 7.78
C VAL A 112 -10.21 0.44 8.81
N LYS A 113 -9.59 0.82 9.92
CA LYS A 113 -10.32 1.40 11.03
C LYS A 113 -9.58 2.57 11.68
N ASP A 114 -10.32 3.65 11.98
CA ASP A 114 -9.80 4.83 12.68
C ASP A 114 -8.54 5.41 12.00
N CYS A 115 -8.49 5.38 10.68
CA CYS A 115 -7.36 5.87 9.89
C CYS A 115 -7.68 7.23 9.28
N SER A 116 -6.63 8.04 9.12
CA SER A 116 -6.71 9.29 8.37
C SER A 116 -5.67 9.34 7.24
N TYR A 117 -6.09 9.93 6.14
CA TYR A 117 -5.26 10.16 4.98
C TYR A 117 -5.35 11.63 4.60
N ALA A 118 -4.23 12.32 4.63
CA ALA A 118 -4.13 13.70 4.20
C ALA A 118 -3.48 13.77 2.82
N ASN A 119 -4.22 14.36 1.89
CA ASN A 119 -3.74 14.60 0.54
C ASN A 119 -2.87 15.87 0.53
N PRO A 120 -1.72 15.90 -0.16
CA PRO A 120 -0.97 17.13 -0.32
C PRO A 120 -1.80 18.18 -1.07
N THR A 121 -1.70 19.42 -0.64
CA THR A 121 -2.45 20.55 -1.18
C THR A 121 -2.19 20.83 -2.67
N ASP A 122 -1.12 20.27 -3.22
CA ASP A 122 -0.72 20.39 -4.62
C ASP A 122 -0.98 19.12 -5.46
N ALA A 123 -1.79 18.20 -4.95
CA ALA A 123 -2.04 16.91 -5.59
C ALA A 123 -2.92 16.96 -6.85
N ALA A 124 -3.41 18.14 -7.25
CA ALA A 124 -4.21 18.29 -8.46
C ALA A 124 -3.49 17.68 -9.68
N GLY A 125 -4.11 16.69 -10.31
CA GLY A 125 -3.57 15.95 -11.46
C GLY A 125 -2.55 14.86 -11.12
N LYS A 126 -2.26 14.61 -9.85
CA LYS A 126 -1.38 13.53 -9.40
C LYS A 126 -2.16 12.27 -9.06
N TRP A 127 -1.47 11.12 -9.12
CA TRP A 127 -2.03 9.85 -8.66
C TRP A 127 -1.93 9.78 -7.14
N VAL A 128 -3.06 9.98 -6.48
CA VAL A 128 -3.14 9.95 -5.03
C VAL A 128 -4.45 9.27 -4.64
N SER A 129 -4.34 8.14 -3.97
CA SER A 129 -5.50 7.41 -3.48
C SER A 129 -5.22 6.77 -2.12
N PHE A 130 -6.26 6.44 -1.37
CA PHE A 130 -6.08 5.60 -0.19
C PHE A 130 -5.76 4.17 -0.63
N PHE A 131 -6.55 3.61 -1.53
CA PHE A 131 -6.29 2.31 -2.14
C PHE A 131 -5.97 2.45 -3.62
N ILE A 132 -4.89 1.81 -4.05
CA ILE A 132 -4.62 1.56 -5.45
C ILE A 132 -4.55 0.06 -5.72
N PHE A 133 -5.30 -0.38 -6.73
CA PHE A 133 -5.30 -1.76 -7.20
C PHE A 133 -4.57 -1.80 -8.53
N GLU A 134 -3.49 -2.55 -8.60
CA GLU A 134 -2.60 -2.55 -9.76
C GLU A 134 -2.22 -3.94 -10.22
N ASP A 135 -2.05 -4.08 -11.53
CA ASP A 135 -1.32 -5.17 -12.16
C ASP A 135 -0.03 -4.64 -12.79
N HIS A 136 1.09 -5.19 -12.36
CA HIS A 136 2.43 -4.79 -12.80
C HIS A 136 3.00 -5.61 -13.96
N THR A 137 2.23 -6.46 -14.59
CA THR A 137 2.75 -7.40 -15.59
C THR A 137 2.03 -7.42 -16.90
N SER A 138 0.86 -6.83 -16.96
CA SER A 138 0.07 -6.77 -18.19
C SER A 138 0.58 -5.70 -19.11
N LYS A 139 0.69 -6.05 -20.39
CA LYS A 139 1.15 -5.16 -21.46
C LYS A 139 0.02 -4.62 -22.31
N THR A 140 -1.15 -5.23 -22.21
CA THR A 140 -2.36 -4.80 -22.90
C THR A 140 -3.53 -4.64 -21.96
N ALA A 141 -4.56 -3.90 -22.39
CA ALA A 141 -5.79 -3.73 -21.62
C ALA A 141 -6.52 -5.08 -21.40
N GLU A 142 -6.47 -5.97 -22.38
CA GLU A 142 -7.07 -7.30 -22.29
C GLU A 142 -6.38 -8.16 -21.24
N GLU A 143 -5.03 -8.18 -21.24
CA GLU A 143 -4.25 -8.91 -20.23
C GLU A 143 -4.53 -8.38 -18.84
N ALA A 144 -4.56 -7.05 -18.67
CA ALA A 144 -4.83 -6.43 -17.40
C ALA A 144 -6.27 -6.70 -16.91
N ASN A 145 -7.26 -6.63 -17.78
CA ASN A 145 -8.65 -7.00 -17.44
C ASN A 145 -8.75 -8.46 -16.98
N ALA A 146 -7.99 -9.36 -17.58
CA ALA A 146 -7.95 -10.76 -17.17
C ALA A 146 -7.24 -10.96 -15.82
N ALA A 147 -6.16 -10.20 -15.55
CA ALA A 147 -5.32 -10.33 -14.37
C ALA A 147 -5.87 -9.56 -13.15
N MET A 148 -6.50 -8.39 -13.38
CA MET A 148 -6.97 -7.50 -12.32
C MET A 148 -8.33 -7.93 -11.75
N GLN A 149 -8.38 -9.10 -11.16
CA GLN A 149 -9.58 -9.70 -10.57
C GLN A 149 -9.53 -9.56 -9.05
N PHE A 150 -10.09 -8.49 -8.50
CA PHE A 150 -10.10 -8.24 -7.06
C PHE A 150 -11.44 -8.60 -6.38
N LYS A 151 -12.37 -9.22 -7.10
CA LYS A 151 -13.69 -9.62 -6.61
C LYS A 151 -13.68 -10.55 -5.39
N ASN A 152 -12.56 -11.23 -5.16
CA ASN A 152 -12.38 -12.11 -4.00
C ASN A 152 -11.88 -11.36 -2.75
N LEU A 153 -11.66 -10.06 -2.85
CA LEU A 153 -11.29 -9.23 -1.71
C LEU A 153 -12.52 -8.63 -1.05
N THR A 154 -12.49 -8.56 0.27
CA THR A 154 -13.44 -7.78 1.06
C THR A 154 -12.69 -6.70 1.81
N ILE A 155 -13.14 -5.45 1.70
CA ILE A 155 -12.55 -4.30 2.38
C ILE A 155 -13.60 -3.67 3.27
N ASN A 156 -13.38 -3.74 4.58
CA ASN A 156 -14.23 -3.11 5.58
C ASN A 156 -13.62 -1.77 5.98
N VAL A 157 -14.41 -0.71 5.87
CA VAL A 157 -14.00 0.68 6.15
C VAL A 157 -14.83 1.20 7.32
N ASP A 158 -14.17 1.49 8.43
CA ASP A 158 -14.81 1.96 9.66
C ASP A 158 -14.08 3.22 10.17
N ASN A 159 -14.80 4.35 10.26
CA ASN A 159 -14.27 5.60 10.77
C ASN A 159 -12.95 6.03 10.10
N VAL A 160 -12.94 6.08 8.77
CA VAL A 160 -11.79 6.51 7.97
C VAL A 160 -12.05 7.91 7.41
N THR A 161 -11.05 8.78 7.47
CA THR A 161 -11.09 10.08 6.83
C THR A 161 -10.12 10.15 5.65
N PHE A 162 -10.56 10.71 4.55
CA PHE A 162 -9.77 10.99 3.38
C PHE A 162 -9.88 12.49 3.07
N ASP A 163 -8.75 13.17 3.12
CA ASP A 163 -8.65 14.62 2.94
C ASP A 163 -9.63 15.42 3.83
N GLY A 164 -9.71 15.03 5.09
CA GLY A 164 -10.56 15.65 6.10
C GLY A 164 -12.03 15.25 6.08
N ALA A 165 -12.51 14.53 5.08
CA ALA A 165 -13.88 14.06 5.00
C ALA A 165 -14.01 12.59 5.42
N LYS A 166 -15.08 12.25 6.16
CA LYS A 166 -15.38 10.86 6.49
C LYS A 166 -15.77 10.10 5.23
N VAL A 167 -15.15 8.94 5.02
CA VAL A 167 -15.46 8.04 3.91
C VAL A 167 -16.67 7.19 4.25
N THR A 168 -17.77 7.40 3.54
CA THR A 168 -19.05 6.69 3.74
C THR A 168 -19.49 5.89 2.53
N GLU A 169 -18.86 6.12 1.38
CA GLU A 169 -19.16 5.46 0.12
C GLU A 169 -17.93 5.44 -0.78
N LEU A 170 -18.00 4.69 -1.86
CA LEU A 170 -16.92 4.52 -2.80
C LEU A 170 -17.22 5.25 -4.12
N ASN A 171 -16.38 6.19 -4.50
CA ASN A 171 -16.44 6.85 -5.79
C ASN A 171 -15.28 6.37 -6.68
N LEU A 172 -15.38 5.13 -7.18
CA LEU A 172 -14.39 4.52 -8.07
C LEU A 172 -14.47 5.01 -9.52
N PHE A 173 -15.61 5.53 -9.91
CA PHE A 173 -15.94 5.77 -11.32
C PHE A 173 -15.77 7.22 -11.75
N SER A 174 -15.25 8.07 -10.88
CA SER A 174 -15.12 9.50 -11.18
C SER A 174 -14.08 9.84 -12.23
N GLY A 175 -13.17 8.92 -12.54
CA GLY A 175 -12.02 9.19 -13.40
C GLY A 175 -11.01 10.19 -12.81
N ALA A 176 -11.31 10.73 -11.63
CA ALA A 176 -10.43 11.63 -10.92
C ALA A 176 -9.28 10.86 -10.26
N ARG A 177 -8.12 11.51 -10.18
CA ARG A 177 -6.94 10.91 -9.59
C ARG A 177 -6.88 11.03 -8.07
N ASN A 178 -7.63 11.88 -7.46
CA ASN A 178 -7.70 12.09 -6.02
C ASN A 178 -8.97 11.45 -5.49
N GLN A 179 -8.94 10.15 -5.27
CA GLN A 179 -10.11 9.40 -4.81
C GLN A 179 -9.74 8.34 -3.79
N PHE A 180 -10.72 7.89 -3.02
CA PHE A 180 -10.47 6.91 -1.96
C PHE A 180 -9.94 5.58 -2.50
N ALA A 181 -10.41 5.12 -3.65
CA ALA A 181 -9.88 3.93 -4.28
C ALA A 181 -9.80 4.09 -5.80
N CYS A 182 -8.77 3.53 -6.39
CA CYS A 182 -8.47 3.57 -7.81
C CYS A 182 -8.02 2.18 -8.29
N MET A 183 -8.40 1.82 -9.50
CA MET A 183 -7.89 0.63 -10.17
C MET A 183 -7.25 1.05 -11.49
N CYS A 184 -5.98 0.75 -11.67
CA CYS A 184 -5.23 1.14 -12.85
C CYS A 184 -4.25 0.08 -13.31
N TYR A 185 -3.77 0.22 -14.54
CA TYR A 185 -2.68 -0.59 -15.09
C TYR A 185 -1.35 0.12 -14.85
N ASP A 186 -0.38 -0.61 -14.35
CA ASP A 186 0.95 -0.06 -14.06
C ASP A 186 1.66 0.45 -15.33
N GLU A 187 1.58 -0.29 -16.41
CA GLU A 187 2.21 0.11 -17.69
C GLU A 187 1.36 1.10 -18.51
N LEU A 188 0.11 1.30 -18.13
CA LEU A 188 -0.82 2.25 -18.71
C LEU A 188 -1.48 3.11 -17.63
N PRO A 189 -0.71 3.94 -16.92
CA PRO A 189 -1.18 4.65 -15.74
C PRO A 189 -2.31 5.65 -16.02
N SER A 190 -2.56 5.99 -17.27
CA SER A 190 -3.71 6.82 -17.67
C SER A 190 -5.02 6.03 -17.80
N LEU A 191 -4.96 4.70 -17.79
CA LEU A 191 -6.13 3.85 -17.97
C LEU A 191 -6.67 3.42 -16.62
N ILE A 192 -7.81 3.98 -16.25
CA ILE A 192 -8.54 3.61 -15.04
C ILE A 192 -9.57 2.53 -15.41
N VAL A 193 -9.57 1.42 -14.66
CA VAL A 193 -10.57 0.38 -14.82
C VAL A 193 -11.86 0.80 -14.13
N THR A 194 -12.96 0.76 -14.86
CA THR A 194 -14.29 1.15 -14.36
C THR A 194 -15.29 -0.01 -14.32
N ASP A 195 -14.89 -1.20 -14.74
CA ASP A 195 -15.74 -2.38 -14.68
C ASP A 195 -15.92 -2.87 -13.24
N ALA A 196 -17.10 -2.66 -12.68
CA ALA A 196 -17.45 -3.00 -11.30
C ALA A 196 -17.30 -4.49 -10.98
N THR A 197 -17.35 -5.38 -11.98
CA THR A 197 -17.20 -6.82 -11.78
C THR A 197 -15.79 -7.23 -11.34
N HIS A 198 -14.82 -6.36 -11.53
CA HIS A 198 -13.43 -6.59 -11.15
C HIS A 198 -13.10 -6.08 -9.74
N PHE A 199 -13.93 -5.23 -9.17
CA PHE A 199 -13.66 -4.57 -7.91
C PHE A 199 -13.86 -5.47 -6.68
N PRO A 200 -13.14 -5.19 -5.58
CA PRO A 200 -13.42 -5.80 -4.30
C PRO A 200 -14.79 -5.37 -3.76
N THR A 201 -15.30 -6.15 -2.82
CA THR A 201 -16.49 -5.75 -2.05
C THR A 201 -16.06 -4.77 -0.96
N PHE A 202 -16.62 -3.56 -0.97
CA PHE A 202 -16.44 -2.57 0.09
C PHE A 202 -17.66 -2.54 1.02
N ASN A 203 -17.39 -2.54 2.33
CA ASN A 203 -18.41 -2.36 3.38
C ASN A 203 -18.04 -1.14 4.20
N PHE A 204 -18.90 -0.13 4.25
CA PHE A 204 -18.71 1.10 5.01
C PHE A 204 -19.55 1.10 6.29
N LYS A 205 -18.98 1.66 7.39
CA LYS A 205 -19.64 1.81 8.70
C LYS A 205 -19.55 3.24 9.22
#